data_c8e949c734b1d2828b1459b3f286b254
#
_entry.id   c8e949c734b1d2828b1459b3f286b254
#
_cell.length_a   1.000
_cell.length_b   1.000
_cell.length_c   1.000
_cell.angle_alpha   90.00
_cell.angle_beta   90.00
_cell.angle_gamma   90.00
#
_symmetry.space_group_name_H-M   'P 1'
#
loop_
_entity.id
_entity.type
_entity.pdbx_description
1 polymer ?
#
loop_
_entity_poly.entity_id
_entity_poly.type
_entity_poly.pdbx_seq_one_letter_code
_entity_poly.pdbx_strand_id
1 'polypeptide(L)'
;LQVNRVFWLLDALVALYVAWWLTEDMAKRRTGIVLAALAAIAVARGTYVLAFDARRPLVQMRLPHDAWNDAMAWLATQPTSWHVLADPGHAWKFGSSVRVSALRDTVLESGKDSAMAMYDRDVAMRVAERTRALADFDTMTLTDLHRLDAAYGLDVFVDRADRSWSLPVLYRNAEFVVYDLR
;
A
#
# COMPACT_ATOMS: atom_id res chain seq x y z
N LEU A 1 -15.95 -6.93 9.57
CA LEU A 1 -16.58 -5.73 8.97
C LEU A 1 -15.55 -4.61 8.93
N GLN A 2 -15.21 -4.14 7.73
CA GLN A 2 -14.33 -2.98 7.60
C GLN A 2 -15.12 -1.74 8.05
N VAL A 3 -14.79 -1.22 9.22
CA VAL A 3 -15.44 -0.06 9.83
C VAL A 3 -15.51 1.12 8.84
N ASN A 4 -14.46 1.35 8.04
CA ASN A 4 -14.39 2.38 7.02
C ASN A 4 -15.49 2.27 5.93
N ARG A 5 -15.97 1.06 5.62
CA ARG A 5 -17.06 0.88 4.64
C ARG A 5 -18.43 1.25 5.19
N VAL A 6 -18.63 1.10 6.50
CA VAL A 6 -19.86 1.53 7.17
C VAL A 6 -19.94 3.05 7.19
N PHE A 7 -18.83 3.73 7.47
CA PHE A 7 -18.77 5.19 7.42
C PHE A 7 -19.03 5.74 6.02
N TRP A 8 -18.54 5.07 4.97
CA TRP A 8 -18.80 5.50 3.60
C TRP A 8 -20.30 5.44 3.24
N LEU A 9 -21.02 4.40 3.71
CA LEU A 9 -22.47 4.31 3.57
C LEU A 9 -23.19 5.41 4.35
N LEU A 10 -22.74 5.72 5.55
CA LEU A 10 -23.30 6.82 6.35
C LEU A 10 -23.08 8.16 5.66
N ASP A 11 -21.89 8.42 5.13
CA ASP A 11 -21.59 9.65 4.39
C ASP A 11 -22.49 9.79 3.15
N ALA A 12 -22.73 8.69 2.41
CA ALA A 12 -23.64 8.68 1.27
C ALA A 12 -25.08 8.97 1.69
N LEU A 13 -25.55 8.36 2.79
CA LEU A 13 -26.91 8.59 3.33
C LEU A 13 -27.07 10.02 3.83
N VAL A 14 -26.06 10.58 4.52
CA VAL A 14 -26.06 11.98 4.96
C VAL A 14 -26.13 12.92 3.77
N ALA A 15 -25.34 12.67 2.71
CA ALA A 15 -25.36 13.49 1.50
C ALA A 15 -26.73 13.46 0.81
N LEU A 16 -27.35 12.27 0.70
CA LEU A 16 -28.71 12.11 0.15
C LEU A 16 -29.76 12.84 1.01
N TYR A 17 -29.68 12.68 2.32
CA TYR A 17 -30.61 13.33 3.24
C TYR A 17 -30.49 14.85 3.19
N VAL A 18 -29.28 15.39 3.16
CA VAL A 18 -29.03 16.84 3.03
C VAL A 18 -29.55 17.35 1.69
N ALA A 19 -29.33 16.62 0.59
CA ALA A 19 -29.85 16.99 -0.71
C ALA A 19 -31.39 17.00 -0.71
N TRP A 20 -32.03 15.98 -0.13
CA TRP A 20 -33.48 15.92 0.03
C TRP A 20 -34.00 17.08 0.90
N TRP A 21 -33.46 17.30 2.07
CA TRP A 21 -33.85 18.39 2.99
C TRP A 21 -33.74 19.76 2.35
N LEU A 22 -32.65 20.02 1.60
CA LEU A 22 -32.45 21.27 0.88
C LEU A 22 -33.46 21.50 -0.24
N THR A 23 -34.11 20.45 -0.73
CA THR A 23 -35.00 20.53 -1.89
C THR A 23 -36.48 20.29 -1.55
N GLU A 24 -36.84 19.88 -0.32
CA GLU A 24 -38.15 19.44 0.10
C GLU A 24 -39.27 20.50 -0.15
N ASP A 25 -39.02 21.76 0.17
CA ASP A 25 -40.01 22.87 0.05
C ASP A 25 -39.71 23.79 -1.15
N MET A 26 -38.87 23.38 -2.07
CA MET A 26 -38.46 24.24 -3.18
C MET A 26 -39.28 24.05 -4.44
N ALA A 27 -39.60 25.14 -5.15
CA ALA A 27 -40.17 25.05 -6.48
C ALA A 27 -39.25 24.21 -7.42
N LYS A 28 -39.85 23.32 -8.25
CA LYS A 28 -39.12 22.37 -9.14
C LYS A 28 -37.93 22.96 -9.90
N ARG A 29 -38.02 24.22 -10.36
CA ARG A 29 -36.95 24.90 -11.07
C ARG A 29 -35.74 25.20 -10.15
N ARG A 30 -35.99 25.58 -8.89
CA ARG A 30 -34.91 25.85 -7.90
C ARG A 30 -34.24 24.56 -7.44
N THR A 31 -35.03 23.50 -7.25
CA THR A 31 -34.51 22.15 -6.97
C THR A 31 -33.50 21.70 -8.03
N GLY A 32 -33.82 21.87 -9.31
CA GLY A 32 -32.90 21.52 -10.40
C GLY A 32 -31.58 22.31 -10.35
N ILE A 33 -31.66 23.61 -10.01
CA ILE A 33 -30.44 24.45 -9.89
C ILE A 33 -29.58 23.99 -8.71
N VAL A 34 -30.17 23.70 -7.54
CA VAL A 34 -29.43 23.22 -6.36
C VAL A 34 -28.77 21.88 -6.63
N LEU A 35 -29.50 20.93 -7.23
CA LEU A 35 -28.93 19.62 -7.58
C LEU A 35 -27.78 19.75 -8.60
N ALA A 36 -27.94 20.61 -9.61
CA ALA A 36 -26.87 20.89 -10.58
C ALA A 36 -25.63 21.50 -9.93
N ALA A 37 -25.81 22.43 -8.97
CA ALA A 37 -24.73 23.04 -8.22
C ALA A 37 -24.01 22.00 -7.35
N LEU A 38 -24.73 21.15 -6.63
CA LEU A 38 -24.14 20.05 -5.83
C LEU A 38 -23.36 19.08 -6.70
N ALA A 39 -23.92 18.68 -7.87
CA ALA A 39 -23.23 17.83 -8.82
C ALA A 39 -21.95 18.49 -9.36
N ALA A 40 -22.00 19.78 -9.69
CA ALA A 40 -20.82 20.52 -10.16
C ALA A 40 -19.72 20.58 -9.07
N ILE A 41 -20.09 20.81 -7.79
CA ILE A 41 -19.17 20.80 -6.66
C ILE A 41 -18.54 19.40 -6.50
N ALA A 42 -19.34 18.34 -6.56
CA ALA A 42 -18.86 16.96 -6.44
C ALA A 42 -17.87 16.60 -7.56
N VAL A 43 -18.20 16.98 -8.81
CA VAL A 43 -17.32 16.78 -9.98
C VAL A 43 -16.02 17.59 -9.83
N ALA A 44 -16.11 18.88 -9.46
CA ALA A 44 -14.94 19.72 -9.27
C ALA A 44 -14.03 19.18 -8.16
N ARG A 45 -14.60 18.75 -7.03
CA ARG A 45 -13.85 18.12 -5.95
C ARG A 45 -13.22 16.79 -6.38
N GLY A 46 -13.96 15.93 -7.06
CA GLY A 46 -13.45 14.66 -7.59
C GLY A 46 -12.28 14.88 -8.56
N THR A 47 -12.44 15.83 -9.49
CA THR A 47 -11.37 16.21 -10.42
C THR A 47 -10.15 16.75 -9.69
N TYR A 48 -10.34 17.62 -8.68
CA TYR A 48 -9.26 18.16 -7.89
C TYR A 48 -8.48 17.04 -7.16
N VAL A 49 -9.18 16.12 -6.50
CA VAL A 49 -8.54 15.00 -5.79
C VAL A 49 -7.76 14.12 -6.75
N LEU A 50 -8.32 13.78 -7.91
CA LEU A 50 -7.66 12.94 -8.90
C LEU A 50 -6.44 13.60 -9.55
N ALA A 51 -6.54 14.90 -9.87
CA ALA A 51 -5.50 15.61 -10.59
C ALA A 51 -4.36 16.11 -9.69
N PHE A 52 -4.67 16.54 -8.45
CA PHE A 52 -3.73 17.25 -7.60
C PHE A 52 -3.37 16.50 -6.31
N ASP A 53 -4.33 15.83 -5.67
CA ASP A 53 -4.10 15.16 -4.40
C ASP A 53 -3.61 13.73 -4.60
N ALA A 54 -4.34 12.92 -5.34
CA ALA A 54 -3.96 11.53 -5.59
C ALA A 54 -2.79 11.38 -6.59
N ARG A 55 -2.58 12.34 -7.48
CA ARG A 55 -1.57 12.31 -8.55
C ARG A 55 -1.50 10.97 -9.31
N ARG A 56 -2.64 10.27 -9.41
CA ARG A 56 -2.74 8.96 -10.02
C ARG A 56 -3.52 9.04 -11.32
N PRO A 57 -3.09 8.33 -12.37
CA PRO A 57 -3.87 8.25 -13.58
C PRO A 57 -5.22 7.56 -13.29
N LEU A 58 -6.31 8.03 -13.93
CA LEU A 58 -7.65 7.45 -13.80
C LEU A 58 -7.69 5.96 -14.17
N VAL A 59 -6.84 5.57 -15.11
CA VAL A 59 -6.68 4.18 -15.54
C VAL A 59 -5.19 3.88 -15.61
N GLN A 60 -4.73 2.98 -14.75
CA GLN A 60 -3.36 2.50 -14.76
C GLN A 60 -3.36 1.01 -15.09
N MET A 61 -3.02 0.67 -16.33
CA MET A 61 -2.97 -0.72 -16.82
C MET A 61 -1.59 -1.35 -16.70
N ARG A 62 -0.55 -0.57 -16.46
CA ARG A 62 0.83 -1.03 -16.27
C ARG A 62 1.43 -0.34 -15.06
N LEU A 63 2.32 -1.05 -14.36
CA LEU A 63 3.12 -0.43 -13.31
C LEU A 63 3.99 0.68 -13.92
N PRO A 64 4.19 1.80 -13.23
CA PRO A 64 5.11 2.84 -13.68
C PRO A 64 6.54 2.28 -13.73
N HIS A 65 7.33 2.80 -14.65
CA HIS A 65 8.77 2.57 -14.67
C HIS A 65 9.42 3.50 -13.64
N ASP A 66 9.66 2.98 -12.47
CA ASP A 66 10.39 3.63 -11.38
C ASP A 66 11.39 2.64 -10.76
N ALA A 67 12.29 3.15 -9.95
CA ALA A 67 13.36 2.34 -9.38
C ALA A 67 12.84 1.16 -8.55
N TRP A 68 11.70 1.30 -7.85
CA TRP A 68 11.10 0.21 -7.09
C TRP A 68 10.56 -0.89 -8.02
N ASN A 69 9.76 -0.51 -9.01
CA ASN A 69 9.16 -1.48 -9.93
C ASN A 69 10.21 -2.17 -10.81
N ASP A 70 11.31 -1.49 -11.14
CA ASP A 70 12.45 -2.09 -11.85
C ASP A 70 13.15 -3.14 -10.98
N ALA A 71 13.35 -2.87 -9.69
CA ALA A 71 13.90 -3.86 -8.75
C ALA A 71 12.94 -5.05 -8.58
N MET A 72 11.64 -4.81 -8.51
CA MET A 72 10.63 -5.87 -8.43
C MET A 72 10.55 -6.70 -9.73
N ALA A 73 10.66 -6.07 -10.89
CA ALA A 73 10.72 -6.75 -12.18
C ALA A 73 11.95 -7.67 -12.28
N TRP A 74 13.12 -7.20 -11.81
CA TRP A 74 14.31 -8.04 -11.71
C TRP A 74 14.07 -9.22 -10.75
N LEU A 75 13.51 -8.95 -9.56
CA LEU A 75 13.23 -9.99 -8.57
C LEU A 75 12.22 -11.03 -9.09
N ALA A 76 11.28 -10.63 -9.93
CA ALA A 76 10.33 -11.53 -10.57
C ALA A 76 11.00 -12.57 -11.51
N THR A 77 12.19 -12.29 -12.00
CA THR A 77 12.97 -13.24 -12.84
C THR A 77 13.75 -14.28 -12.02
N GLN A 78 13.83 -14.08 -10.69
CA GLN A 78 14.56 -14.98 -9.80
C GLN A 78 13.72 -16.21 -9.39
N PRO A 79 14.27 -17.21 -8.69
CA PRO A 79 13.51 -18.39 -8.25
C PRO A 79 12.26 -18.03 -7.45
N THR A 80 11.15 -18.69 -7.72
CA THR A 80 9.85 -18.41 -7.08
C THR A 80 9.82 -18.75 -5.59
N SER A 81 10.74 -19.58 -5.13
CA SER A 81 10.88 -19.98 -3.72
C SER A 81 11.50 -18.89 -2.84
N TRP A 82 12.06 -17.84 -3.42
CA TRP A 82 12.73 -16.82 -2.62
C TRP A 82 11.77 -16.07 -1.69
N HIS A 83 12.16 -16.03 -0.41
CA HIS A 83 11.47 -15.29 0.62
C HIS A 83 12.15 -13.94 0.83
N VAL A 84 11.40 -12.88 0.69
CA VAL A 84 11.90 -11.51 0.61
C VAL A 84 11.68 -10.77 1.92
N LEU A 85 12.72 -10.12 2.44
CA LEU A 85 12.57 -9.06 3.42
C LEU A 85 12.60 -7.71 2.71
N ALA A 86 11.60 -6.89 2.94
CA ALA A 86 11.52 -5.50 2.50
C ALA A 86 10.83 -4.65 3.57
N ASP A 87 10.93 -3.33 3.46
CA ASP A 87 10.19 -2.41 4.33
C ASP A 87 8.72 -2.83 4.46
N PRO A 88 8.18 -3.05 5.66
CA PRO A 88 6.79 -3.47 5.84
C PRO A 88 5.76 -2.54 5.20
N GLY A 89 6.10 -1.26 5.05
CA GLY A 89 5.28 -0.23 4.42
C GLY A 89 5.49 -0.08 2.90
N HIS A 90 6.31 -0.93 2.27
CA HIS A 90 6.76 -0.77 0.88
C HIS A 90 5.61 -0.53 -0.12
N ALA A 91 4.47 -1.20 0.04
CA ALA A 91 3.33 -1.03 -0.85
C ALA A 91 2.74 0.38 -0.84
N TRP A 92 2.78 1.05 0.31
CA TRP A 92 2.35 2.44 0.46
C TRP A 92 3.43 3.43 0.09
N LYS A 93 4.68 3.17 0.51
CA LYS A 93 5.83 4.04 0.30
C LYS A 93 6.22 4.09 -1.18
N PHE A 94 6.19 2.93 -1.86
CA PHE A 94 6.74 2.76 -3.21
C PHE A 94 5.68 2.40 -4.27
N GLY A 95 4.40 2.36 -3.88
CA GLY A 95 3.26 2.26 -4.80
C GLY A 95 2.91 0.87 -5.31
N SER A 96 3.76 -0.15 -5.10
CA SER A 96 3.44 -1.53 -5.43
C SER A 96 3.98 -2.51 -4.40
N SER A 97 3.36 -3.69 -4.35
CA SER A 97 3.62 -4.73 -3.37
C SER A 97 4.63 -5.75 -3.91
N VAL A 98 5.55 -6.23 -3.07
CA VAL A 98 6.46 -7.34 -3.42
C VAL A 98 5.68 -8.54 -3.92
N ARG A 99 4.59 -8.93 -3.22
CA ARG A 99 3.78 -10.09 -3.60
C ARG A 99 3.11 -9.94 -4.97
N VAL A 100 2.77 -8.72 -5.38
CA VAL A 100 2.09 -8.46 -6.66
C VAL A 100 3.09 -8.19 -7.77
N SER A 101 4.12 -7.37 -7.52
CA SER A 101 5.05 -6.92 -8.56
C SER A 101 6.19 -7.88 -8.80
N ALA A 102 6.72 -8.53 -7.75
CA ALA A 102 7.77 -9.52 -7.85
C ALA A 102 7.26 -10.96 -7.84
N LEU A 103 5.99 -11.20 -7.50
CA LEU A 103 5.41 -12.53 -7.34
C LEU A 103 6.21 -13.39 -6.35
N ARG A 104 6.68 -12.78 -5.26
CA ARG A 104 7.46 -13.41 -4.19
C ARG A 104 6.79 -13.22 -2.85
N ASP A 105 6.97 -14.16 -1.95
CA ASP A 105 6.51 -13.99 -0.58
C ASP A 105 7.39 -13.00 0.18
N THR A 106 6.81 -12.33 1.14
CA THR A 106 7.49 -11.36 2.00
C THR A 106 7.05 -11.52 3.44
N VAL A 107 7.94 -11.21 4.38
CA VAL A 107 7.70 -11.37 5.81
C VAL A 107 6.44 -10.62 6.26
N LEU A 108 6.31 -9.37 5.87
CA LEU A 108 5.17 -8.53 6.25
C LEU A 108 4.87 -7.47 5.19
N GLU A 109 3.59 -7.33 4.88
CA GLU A 109 3.04 -6.24 4.10
C GLU A 109 1.95 -5.55 4.93
N SER A 110 2.32 -4.48 5.64
CA SER A 110 1.52 -3.89 6.73
C SER A 110 0.06 -3.64 6.37
N GLY A 111 -0.23 -3.13 5.17
CA GLY A 111 -1.61 -2.83 4.76
C GLY A 111 -2.46 -4.07 4.50
N LYS A 112 -1.93 -5.05 3.77
CA LYS A 112 -2.67 -6.26 3.38
C LYS A 112 -2.76 -7.25 4.51
N ASP A 113 -1.64 -7.49 5.21
CA ASP A 113 -1.61 -8.49 6.27
C ASP A 113 -2.45 -8.04 7.46
N SER A 114 -2.47 -6.74 7.80
CA SER A 114 -3.37 -6.19 8.82
C SER A 114 -4.84 -6.32 8.42
N ALA A 115 -5.17 -6.21 7.13
CA ALA A 115 -6.54 -6.44 6.66
C ALA A 115 -6.96 -7.91 6.80
N MET A 116 -6.04 -8.84 6.53
CA MET A 116 -6.30 -10.28 6.70
C MET A 116 -6.41 -10.68 8.17
N ALA A 117 -5.64 -10.05 9.05
CA ALA A 117 -5.67 -10.27 10.51
C ALA A 117 -7.03 -10.02 11.16
N MET A 118 -7.93 -9.25 10.51
CA MET A 118 -9.29 -9.02 11.02
C MET A 118 -10.21 -10.23 10.90
N TYR A 119 -9.87 -11.21 10.10
CA TYR A 119 -10.74 -12.35 9.82
C TYR A 119 -10.34 -13.63 10.51
N ASP A 120 -9.10 -13.73 11.01
CA ASP A 120 -8.56 -14.94 11.61
C ASP A 120 -7.60 -14.61 12.75
N ARG A 121 -7.80 -15.26 13.92
CA ARG A 121 -7.00 -15.00 15.11
C ARG A 121 -5.54 -15.43 14.95
N ASP A 122 -5.29 -16.56 14.31
CA ASP A 122 -3.92 -17.06 14.15
C ASP A 122 -3.15 -16.20 13.17
N VAL A 123 -3.82 -15.69 12.12
CA VAL A 123 -3.27 -14.67 11.23
C VAL A 123 -2.97 -13.39 12.00
N ALA A 124 -3.89 -12.93 12.86
CA ALA A 124 -3.70 -11.74 13.67
C ALA A 124 -2.48 -11.85 14.60
N MET A 125 -2.29 -13.00 15.23
CA MET A 125 -1.14 -13.25 16.13
C MET A 125 0.17 -13.23 15.35
N ARG A 126 0.25 -13.89 14.19
CA ARG A 126 1.43 -13.88 13.32
C ARG A 126 1.75 -12.47 12.80
N VAL A 127 0.74 -11.73 12.38
CA VAL A 127 0.91 -10.35 11.92
C VAL A 127 1.42 -9.45 13.05
N ALA A 128 0.86 -9.60 14.27
CA ALA A 128 1.30 -8.84 15.44
C ALA A 128 2.75 -9.17 15.84
N GLU A 129 3.16 -10.44 15.74
CA GLU A 129 4.53 -10.88 15.97
C GLU A 129 5.49 -10.26 14.95
N ARG A 130 5.21 -10.41 13.65
CA ARG A 130 6.02 -9.86 12.54
C ARG A 130 6.10 -8.33 12.60
N THR A 131 4.99 -7.68 12.96
CA THR A 131 4.96 -6.22 13.14
C THR A 131 5.90 -5.78 14.28
N ARG A 132 5.94 -6.51 15.40
CA ARG A 132 6.89 -6.22 16.49
C ARG A 132 8.34 -6.50 16.07
N ALA A 133 8.57 -7.61 15.37
CA ALA A 133 9.91 -7.97 14.89
C ALA A 133 10.50 -6.96 13.89
N LEU A 134 9.65 -6.24 13.16
CA LEU A 134 10.01 -5.25 12.13
C LEU A 134 9.72 -3.79 12.55
N ALA A 135 9.42 -3.55 13.85
CA ALA A 135 9.07 -2.20 14.33
C ALA A 135 10.18 -1.18 14.07
N ASP A 136 11.43 -1.60 14.22
CA ASP A 136 12.62 -0.75 14.07
C ASP A 136 13.33 -0.96 12.72
N PHE A 137 12.59 -1.25 11.65
CA PHE A 137 13.15 -1.58 10.33
C PHE A 137 14.13 -0.51 9.81
N ASP A 138 13.81 0.76 9.99
CA ASP A 138 14.64 1.87 9.50
C ASP A 138 15.98 2.01 10.27
N THR A 139 16.06 1.49 11.50
CA THR A 139 17.27 1.50 12.36
C THR A 139 17.88 0.12 12.56
N MET A 140 17.39 -0.88 11.84
CA MET A 140 17.83 -2.27 11.93
C MET A 140 19.34 -2.39 11.70
N THR A 141 20.00 -3.25 12.48
CA THR A 141 21.41 -3.60 12.35
C THR A 141 21.60 -4.91 11.61
N LEU A 142 22.85 -5.23 11.23
CA LEU A 142 23.17 -6.52 10.61
C LEU A 142 22.85 -7.69 11.55
N THR A 143 23.02 -7.52 12.86
CA THR A 143 22.66 -8.53 13.86
C THR A 143 21.15 -8.78 13.91
N ASP A 144 20.35 -7.72 13.78
CA ASP A 144 18.88 -7.84 13.71
C ASP A 144 18.45 -8.55 12.43
N LEU A 145 19.10 -8.23 11.31
CA LEU A 145 18.84 -8.88 10.03
C LEU A 145 19.13 -10.38 10.09
N HIS A 146 20.27 -10.81 10.65
CA HIS A 146 20.57 -12.23 10.84
C HIS A 146 19.59 -12.94 11.79
N ARG A 147 19.09 -12.24 12.81
CA ARG A 147 18.04 -12.77 13.70
C ARG A 147 16.73 -12.98 12.94
N LEU A 148 16.36 -12.04 12.08
CA LEU A 148 15.16 -12.16 11.22
C LEU A 148 15.32 -13.29 10.19
N ASP A 149 16.49 -13.40 9.59
CA ASP A 149 16.80 -14.50 8.67
C ASP A 149 16.67 -15.86 9.35
N ALA A 150 17.28 -16.04 10.51
CA ALA A 150 17.17 -17.27 11.30
C ALA A 150 15.73 -17.60 11.73
N ALA A 151 14.89 -16.57 11.94
CA ALA A 151 13.50 -16.76 12.36
C ALA A 151 12.53 -17.04 11.18
N TYR A 152 12.79 -16.47 10.02
CA TYR A 152 11.85 -16.47 8.89
C TYR A 152 12.39 -17.15 7.63
N GLY A 153 13.66 -17.57 7.58
CA GLY A 153 14.29 -18.24 6.43
C GLY A 153 14.29 -17.33 5.20
N LEU A 154 15.03 -16.26 5.27
CA LEU A 154 15.07 -15.23 4.24
C LEU A 154 16.11 -15.59 3.16
N ASP A 155 15.79 -15.36 1.90
CA ASP A 155 16.74 -15.53 0.79
C ASP A 155 17.36 -14.20 0.39
N VAL A 156 16.56 -13.12 0.41
CA VAL A 156 17.01 -11.80 -0.05
C VAL A 156 16.43 -10.67 0.80
N PHE A 157 17.22 -9.59 0.87
CA PHE A 157 16.84 -8.36 1.55
C PHE A 157 16.85 -7.18 0.56
N VAL A 158 15.73 -6.46 0.47
CA VAL A 158 15.58 -5.27 -0.37
C VAL A 158 15.59 -4.04 0.52
N ASP A 159 16.55 -3.17 0.29
CA ASP A 159 16.68 -1.91 1.04
C ASP A 159 16.99 -0.74 0.11
N ARG A 160 16.94 0.47 0.65
CA ARG A 160 17.31 1.68 -0.06
C ARG A 160 18.81 1.76 -0.33
N ALA A 161 19.19 2.33 -1.45
CA ALA A 161 20.58 2.45 -1.86
C ALA A 161 21.40 3.46 -1.03
N ASP A 162 20.73 4.30 -0.24
CA ASP A 162 21.36 5.24 0.71
C ASP A 162 21.84 4.54 2.00
N ARG A 163 21.39 3.30 2.25
CA ARG A 163 21.89 2.43 3.32
C ARG A 163 22.83 1.38 2.72
N SER A 164 23.99 1.19 3.32
CA SER A 164 24.97 0.20 2.86
C SER A 164 25.10 -0.93 3.88
N TRP A 165 25.07 -2.16 3.39
CA TRP A 165 25.22 -3.37 4.20
C TRP A 165 26.43 -4.16 3.74
N SER A 166 27.13 -4.81 4.68
CA SER A 166 28.26 -5.70 4.37
C SER A 166 27.73 -7.07 3.90
N LEU A 167 26.93 -7.07 2.84
CA LEU A 167 26.28 -8.24 2.25
C LEU A 167 26.55 -8.28 0.75
N PRO A 168 26.56 -9.48 0.13
CA PRO A 168 26.65 -9.60 -1.32
C PRO A 168 25.47 -8.91 -2.00
N VAL A 169 25.74 -8.12 -3.04
CA VAL A 169 24.73 -7.41 -3.82
C VAL A 169 24.36 -8.25 -5.04
N LEU A 170 23.07 -8.57 -5.18
CA LEU A 170 22.51 -9.26 -6.34
C LEU A 170 22.01 -8.30 -7.42
N TYR A 171 21.41 -7.19 -6.99
CA TYR A 171 20.89 -6.16 -7.88
C TYR A 171 21.03 -4.78 -7.23
N ARG A 172 21.27 -3.76 -8.06
CA ARG A 172 21.29 -2.36 -7.62
C ARG A 172 20.79 -1.45 -8.71
N ASN A 173 19.97 -0.48 -8.34
CA ASN A 173 19.64 0.67 -9.18
C ASN A 173 19.87 1.99 -8.40
N ALA A 174 19.30 3.10 -8.88
CA ALA A 174 19.53 4.41 -8.29
C ALA A 174 19.01 4.54 -6.83
N GLU A 175 17.93 3.82 -6.47
CA GLU A 175 17.24 4.00 -5.19
C GLU A 175 17.20 2.74 -4.33
N PHE A 176 17.38 1.54 -4.93
CA PHE A 176 17.22 0.26 -4.22
C PHE A 176 18.36 -0.70 -4.49
N VAL A 177 18.64 -1.53 -3.49
CA VAL A 177 19.61 -2.62 -3.56
C VAL A 177 18.95 -3.90 -3.06
N VAL A 178 19.22 -5.00 -3.75
CA VAL A 178 18.84 -6.35 -3.32
C VAL A 178 20.10 -7.08 -2.88
N TYR A 179 20.11 -7.53 -1.64
CA TYR A 179 21.21 -8.25 -1.01
C TYR A 179 20.90 -9.74 -0.91
N ASP A 180 21.93 -10.58 -1.04
CA ASP A 180 21.87 -12.02 -0.78
C ASP A 180 21.99 -12.31 0.71
N LEU A 181 21.11 -13.14 1.25
CA LEU A 181 21.15 -13.61 2.65
C LEU A 181 21.46 -15.11 2.76
N ARG A 182 21.54 -15.82 1.62
CA ARG A 182 21.74 -17.28 1.58
C ARG A 182 23.18 -17.68 1.89
#